data_55cb42a96d991130fb13e7f5939f2c1a
#
_entry.id   55cb42a96d991130fb13e7f5939f2c1a
#
_cell.length_a   1.000
_cell.length_b   1.000
_cell.length_c   1.000
_cell.angle_alpha   90.00
_cell.angle_beta   90.00
_cell.angle_gamma   90.00
#
_symmetry.space_group_name_H-M   'P 1'
#
loop_
_entity.id
_entity.type
_entity.pdbx_description
1 polymer ?
#
loop_
_entity_poly.entity_id
_entity_poly.type
_entity_poly.pdbx_seq_one_letter_code
_entity_poly.pdbx_strand_id
1 'polypeptide(L)'
;SGGLSGLEYLHLYHERSLLYCAVGHPLFYVDDAQLDDARLNSQEAIAPTFRLPTEVQARYQALNCTASASDREGMAFLILTGLYIGYLPDHYAEVWVKEGRLRALKPASRHYDLSLAAVTRKGRRPNLVLESFLTALAATR
;
A
#
# COMPACT_ATOMS: atom_id res chain seq x y z
N SER A 1 20.49 -15.49 -19.26
CA SER A 1 19.51 -14.88 -20.07
C SER A 1 20.08 -13.69 -20.81
N GLY A 2 19.59 -13.49 -22.01
CA GLY A 2 20.07 -12.40 -22.86
C GLY A 2 19.84 -11.02 -22.27
N GLY A 3 18.84 -10.84 -21.46
CA GLY A 3 18.52 -9.55 -20.84
C GLY A 3 19.43 -9.13 -19.70
N LEU A 4 20.21 -10.05 -19.17
CA LEU A 4 21.05 -9.81 -17.99
C LEU A 4 22.51 -10.07 -18.26
N SER A 5 23.00 -9.61 -19.37
CA SER A 5 24.37 -9.86 -19.86
C SER A 5 25.37 -8.90 -19.26
N GLY A 6 25.46 -8.60 -18.08
CA GLY A 6 26.42 -7.66 -17.49
C GLY A 6 26.13 -6.20 -17.74
N LEU A 7 25.18 -5.88 -18.62
CA LEU A 7 24.73 -4.52 -18.87
C LEU A 7 23.51 -4.17 -18.03
N GLU A 8 22.89 -5.16 -17.41
CA GLU A 8 21.69 -4.99 -16.61
C GLU A 8 21.88 -5.62 -15.24
N TYR A 9 21.29 -5.00 -14.23
CA TYR A 9 21.27 -5.48 -12.87
C TYR A 9 19.84 -5.57 -12.39
N LEU A 10 19.50 -6.66 -11.72
CA LEU A 10 18.19 -6.87 -11.14
C LEU A 10 18.28 -6.72 -9.62
N HIS A 11 17.49 -5.81 -9.08
CA HIS A 11 17.37 -5.61 -7.65
C HIS A 11 15.96 -5.93 -7.21
N LEU A 12 15.82 -6.75 -6.19
CA LEU A 12 14.52 -7.13 -5.64
C LEU A 12 14.26 -6.36 -4.35
N TYR A 13 13.04 -5.84 -4.24
CA TYR A 13 12.57 -5.12 -3.06
C TYR A 13 11.26 -5.75 -2.60
N HIS A 14 11.09 -5.81 -1.30
CA HIS A 14 9.84 -6.25 -0.68
C HIS A 14 9.21 -5.04 -0.01
N GLU A 15 7.90 -4.87 -0.22
CA GLU A 15 7.19 -3.72 0.28
C GLU A 15 5.89 -4.19 0.94
N ARG A 16 5.70 -3.81 2.19
CA ARG A 16 4.47 -4.09 2.92
C ARG A 16 3.63 -2.82 2.97
N SER A 17 2.36 -2.94 2.60
CA SER A 17 1.38 -1.86 2.73
C SER A 17 0.43 -2.16 3.87
N LEU A 18 0.16 -1.13 4.67
CA LEU A 18 -0.79 -1.17 5.78
C LEU A 18 -1.96 -0.25 5.45
N LEU A 19 -3.08 -0.45 6.14
CA LEU A 19 -4.26 0.39 5.99
C LEU A 19 -4.19 1.52 7.01
N TYR A 20 -4.27 2.77 6.53
CA TYR A 20 -4.09 3.94 7.37
C TYR A 20 -5.31 4.85 7.39
N CYS A 21 -5.47 5.58 8.49
CA CYS A 21 -6.30 6.77 8.52
C CYS A 21 -5.52 7.90 9.21
N ALA A 22 -5.95 9.14 8.97
CA ALA A 22 -5.28 10.31 9.52
C ALA A 22 -5.99 10.84 10.76
N VAL A 23 -5.26 11.64 11.53
CA VAL A 23 -5.87 12.43 12.61
C VAL A 23 -7.04 13.24 12.04
N GLY A 24 -8.15 13.28 12.76
CA GLY A 24 -9.40 13.89 12.27
C GLY A 24 -10.36 12.89 11.66
N HIS A 25 -9.89 11.70 11.29
CA HIS A 25 -10.78 10.62 10.84
C HIS A 25 -11.51 10.03 12.06
N PRO A 26 -12.79 9.63 11.90
CA PRO A 26 -13.56 9.04 13.01
C PRO A 26 -12.91 7.81 13.66
N LEU A 27 -12.11 7.05 12.92
CA LEU A 27 -11.48 5.84 13.46
C LEU A 27 -10.10 6.08 14.08
N PHE A 28 -9.57 7.30 14.02
CA PHE A 28 -8.19 7.54 14.42
C PHE A 28 -7.89 7.13 15.87
N TYR A 29 -8.83 7.37 16.79
CA TYR A 29 -8.67 7.05 18.20
C TYR A 29 -9.47 5.83 18.65
N VAL A 30 -10.06 5.09 17.72
CA VAL A 30 -10.82 3.88 18.05
C VAL A 30 -9.88 2.69 18.19
N ASP A 31 -9.97 1.94 19.27
CA ASP A 31 -9.13 0.76 19.47
C ASP A 31 -9.38 -0.28 18.39
N ASP A 32 -8.32 -0.94 17.93
CA ASP A 32 -8.39 -1.98 16.92
C ASP A 32 -9.37 -3.09 17.30
N ALA A 33 -9.48 -3.42 18.59
CA ALA A 33 -10.40 -4.45 19.08
C ALA A 33 -11.88 -4.12 18.80
N GLN A 34 -12.20 -2.84 18.56
CA GLN A 34 -13.56 -2.38 18.26
C GLN A 34 -13.80 -2.20 16.76
N LEU A 35 -12.79 -2.45 15.94
CA LEU A 35 -12.87 -2.31 14.49
C LEU A 35 -13.10 -3.67 13.85
N ASP A 36 -14.36 -4.04 13.66
CA ASP A 36 -14.69 -5.24 12.91
C ASP A 36 -14.62 -4.95 11.39
N ASP A 37 -14.70 -6.01 10.60
CA ASP A 37 -14.61 -5.89 9.16
C ASP A 37 -15.72 -5.01 8.57
N ALA A 38 -16.93 -5.13 9.08
CA ALA A 38 -18.06 -4.34 8.61
C ALA A 38 -17.79 -2.85 8.80
N ARG A 39 -17.26 -2.47 9.95
CA ARG A 39 -16.97 -1.07 10.25
C ARG A 39 -15.85 -0.52 9.38
N LEU A 40 -14.77 -1.30 9.20
CA LEU A 40 -13.68 -0.89 8.32
C LEU A 40 -14.12 -0.80 6.86
N ASN A 41 -14.84 -1.80 6.39
CA ASN A 41 -15.23 -1.87 4.99
C ASN A 41 -16.30 -0.85 4.61
N SER A 42 -16.97 -0.24 5.60
CA SER A 42 -17.96 0.81 5.34
C SER A 42 -17.37 2.21 5.23
N GLN A 43 -16.12 2.39 5.65
CA GLN A 43 -15.46 3.69 5.55
C GLN A 43 -15.17 4.04 4.10
N GLU A 44 -15.25 5.33 3.76
CA GLU A 44 -14.81 5.75 2.43
C GLU A 44 -13.31 5.53 2.30
N ALA A 45 -12.91 4.93 1.19
CA ALA A 45 -11.54 4.51 0.97
C ALA A 45 -11.04 4.95 -0.40
N ILE A 46 -9.73 4.87 -0.61
CA ILE A 46 -9.08 5.24 -1.86
C ILE A 46 -8.55 3.99 -2.53
N ALA A 47 -8.79 3.89 -3.84
CA ALA A 47 -8.20 2.85 -4.69
C ALA A 47 -7.12 3.46 -5.58
N PRO A 48 -6.05 2.72 -5.90
CA PRO A 48 -5.13 3.14 -6.94
C PRO A 48 -5.75 2.93 -8.32
N THR A 49 -5.37 3.78 -9.27
CA THR A 49 -5.78 3.61 -10.67
C THR A 49 -4.82 2.71 -11.44
N PHE A 50 -3.61 2.49 -10.93
CA PHE A 50 -2.65 1.59 -11.56
C PHE A 50 -3.00 0.13 -11.26
N ARG A 51 -2.59 -0.75 -12.17
CA ARG A 51 -2.89 -2.18 -12.06
C ARG A 51 -2.04 -2.83 -10.99
N LEU A 52 -2.70 -3.69 -10.20
CA LEU A 52 -2.06 -4.50 -9.16
C LEU A 52 -2.37 -5.98 -9.40
N PRO A 53 -1.60 -6.90 -8.82
CA PRO A 53 -1.94 -8.32 -8.85
C PRO A 53 -3.35 -8.58 -8.35
N THR A 54 -3.99 -9.62 -8.86
CA THR A 54 -5.38 -9.93 -8.55
C THR A 54 -5.64 -10.06 -7.05
N GLU A 55 -4.72 -10.69 -6.33
CA GLU A 55 -4.85 -10.89 -4.88
C GLU A 55 -4.85 -9.56 -4.12
N VAL A 56 -4.09 -8.59 -4.60
CA VAL A 56 -4.08 -7.24 -4.01
C VAL A 56 -5.33 -6.48 -4.40
N GLN A 57 -5.79 -6.61 -5.64
CA GLN A 57 -7.05 -5.99 -6.07
C GLN A 57 -8.22 -6.43 -5.20
N ALA A 58 -8.24 -7.69 -4.77
CA ALA A 58 -9.30 -8.20 -3.89
C ALA A 58 -9.35 -7.46 -2.56
N ARG A 59 -8.21 -6.97 -2.06
CA ARG A 59 -8.17 -6.15 -0.83
C ARG A 59 -8.93 -4.86 -1.00
N TYR A 60 -8.78 -4.21 -2.15
CA TYR A 60 -9.48 -2.96 -2.44
C TYR A 60 -10.96 -3.19 -2.73
N GLN A 61 -11.31 -4.32 -3.34
CA GLN A 61 -12.71 -4.66 -3.59
C GLN A 61 -13.51 -4.86 -2.32
N ALA A 62 -12.86 -5.26 -1.24
CA ALA A 62 -13.52 -5.40 0.06
C ALA A 62 -13.82 -4.04 0.71
N LEU A 63 -13.18 -2.98 0.26
CA LEU A 63 -13.36 -1.63 0.79
C LEU A 63 -14.40 -0.87 -0.01
N ASN A 64 -14.93 0.21 0.59
CA ASN A 64 -15.83 1.13 -0.08
C ASN A 64 -15.02 2.24 -0.77
N CYS A 65 -14.38 1.92 -1.87
CA CYS A 65 -13.53 2.88 -2.58
C CYS A 65 -14.38 3.89 -3.35
N THR A 66 -14.37 5.12 -2.90
CA THR A 66 -15.12 6.24 -3.48
C THR A 66 -14.22 7.30 -4.10
N ALA A 67 -12.91 7.16 -3.96
CA ALA A 67 -11.91 8.03 -4.56
C ALA A 67 -10.79 7.19 -5.12
N SER A 68 -10.00 7.79 -6.01
CA SER A 68 -8.85 7.12 -6.60
C SER A 68 -7.69 8.08 -6.78
N ALA A 69 -6.49 7.53 -6.87
CA ALA A 69 -5.28 8.29 -7.15
C ALA A 69 -4.34 7.46 -8.02
N SER A 70 -3.52 8.13 -8.82
CA SER A 70 -2.64 7.46 -9.77
C SER A 70 -1.25 7.15 -9.20
N ASP A 71 -0.93 7.67 -8.02
CA ASP A 71 0.36 7.45 -7.37
C ASP A 71 0.21 7.47 -5.85
N ARG A 72 1.28 7.08 -5.15
CA ARG A 72 1.26 7.02 -3.69
C ARG A 72 1.16 8.40 -3.05
N GLU A 73 1.70 9.43 -3.71
CA GLU A 73 1.62 10.80 -3.20
C GLU A 73 0.16 11.28 -3.18
N GLY A 74 -0.57 11.00 -4.25
CA GLY A 74 -2.00 11.33 -4.31
C GLY A 74 -2.82 10.54 -3.31
N MET A 75 -2.50 9.27 -3.12
CA MET A 75 -3.17 8.45 -2.10
C MET A 75 -2.91 9.00 -0.70
N ALA A 76 -1.65 9.31 -0.38
CA ALA A 76 -1.30 9.88 0.91
C ALA A 76 -2.00 11.22 1.15
N PHE A 77 -2.04 12.08 0.13
CA PHE A 77 -2.72 13.37 0.23
C PHE A 77 -4.18 13.20 0.65
N LEU A 78 -4.89 12.30 -0.02
CA LEU A 78 -6.31 12.07 0.28
C LEU A 78 -6.53 11.43 1.65
N ILE A 79 -5.66 10.50 2.06
CA ILE A 79 -5.74 9.92 3.41
C ILE A 79 -5.49 10.99 4.47
N LEU A 80 -4.50 11.85 4.25
CA LEU A 80 -4.14 12.90 5.20
C LEU A 80 -5.24 13.96 5.38
N THR A 81 -6.21 14.03 4.48
CA THR A 81 -7.38 14.90 4.68
C THR A 81 -8.24 14.46 5.86
N GLY A 82 -8.11 13.22 6.32
CA GLY A 82 -8.97 12.66 7.37
C GLY A 82 -10.30 12.15 6.85
N LEU A 83 -10.54 12.17 5.54
CA LEU A 83 -11.81 11.76 4.93
C LEU A 83 -11.80 10.31 4.44
N TYR A 84 -10.63 9.76 4.15
CA TYR A 84 -10.50 8.45 3.52
C TYR A 84 -9.55 7.56 4.29
N ILE A 85 -9.83 6.27 4.31
CA ILE A 85 -8.83 5.26 4.67
C ILE A 85 -8.17 4.76 3.39
N GLY A 86 -6.94 4.25 3.51
CA GLY A 86 -6.25 3.71 2.34
C GLY A 86 -4.97 3.01 2.69
N TYR A 87 -4.51 2.17 1.76
CA TYR A 87 -3.25 1.47 1.91
C TYR A 87 -2.09 2.32 1.41
N LEU A 88 -1.00 2.31 2.19
CA LEU A 88 0.28 2.92 1.81
C LEU A 88 1.40 1.99 2.23
N PRO A 89 2.53 1.98 1.51
CA PRO A 89 3.72 1.29 2.00
C PRO A 89 4.12 1.81 3.37
N ASP A 90 4.44 0.90 4.27
CA ASP A 90 4.71 1.26 5.66
C ASP A 90 5.92 2.18 5.80
N HIS A 91 6.98 1.94 5.03
CA HIS A 91 8.16 2.80 5.07
C HIS A 91 7.87 4.20 4.53
N TYR A 92 6.96 4.33 3.57
CA TYR A 92 6.54 5.61 3.02
C TYR A 92 5.70 6.40 4.03
N ALA A 93 4.81 5.72 4.75
CA ALA A 93 3.92 6.33 5.73
C ALA A 93 4.62 6.68 7.04
N GLU A 94 5.81 6.13 7.29
CA GLU A 94 6.47 6.17 8.60
C GLU A 94 6.64 7.60 9.13
N VAL A 95 6.98 8.54 8.27
CA VAL A 95 7.20 9.94 8.70
C VAL A 95 5.94 10.51 9.35
N TRP A 96 4.77 10.24 8.77
CA TRP A 96 3.50 10.74 9.32
C TRP A 96 3.06 9.96 10.56
N VAL A 97 3.38 8.67 10.62
CA VAL A 97 3.11 7.86 11.81
C VAL A 97 3.91 8.39 12.99
N LYS A 98 5.20 8.66 12.80
CA LYS A 98 6.07 9.21 13.84
C LYS A 98 5.62 10.60 14.31
N GLU A 99 5.03 11.38 13.41
CA GLU A 99 4.49 12.70 13.74
C GLU A 99 3.11 12.63 14.39
N GLY A 100 2.54 11.45 14.55
CA GLY A 100 1.20 11.28 15.10
C GLY A 100 0.08 11.68 14.16
N ARG A 101 0.34 11.75 12.85
CA ARG A 101 -0.63 12.21 11.85
C ARG A 101 -1.35 11.05 11.15
N LEU A 102 -0.73 9.88 11.09
CA LEU A 102 -1.33 8.66 10.55
C LEU A 102 -1.28 7.54 11.60
N ARG A 103 -2.26 6.67 11.54
CA ARG A 103 -2.23 5.43 12.31
C ARG A 103 -2.62 4.27 11.40
N ALA A 104 -1.98 3.11 11.61
CA ALA A 104 -2.36 1.87 10.93
C ALA A 104 -3.59 1.27 11.61
N LEU A 105 -4.54 0.81 10.82
CA LEU A 105 -5.78 0.18 11.27
C LEU A 105 -5.61 -1.34 11.18
N LYS A 106 -5.67 -2.04 12.30
CA LYS A 106 -5.55 -3.49 12.39
C LYS A 106 -4.44 -4.07 11.50
N PRO A 107 -3.19 -3.63 11.70
CA PRO A 107 -2.10 -4.00 10.79
C PRO A 107 -1.83 -5.51 10.72
N ALA A 108 -2.20 -6.27 11.76
CA ALA A 108 -2.01 -7.72 11.75
C ALA A 108 -2.86 -8.42 10.69
N SER A 109 -4.03 -7.87 10.34
CA SER A 109 -4.95 -8.45 9.37
C SER A 109 -5.13 -7.60 8.11
N ARG A 110 -4.92 -6.30 8.21
CA ARG A 110 -5.11 -5.37 7.10
C ARG A 110 -3.76 -4.92 6.55
N HIS A 111 -3.15 -5.79 5.78
CA HIS A 111 -1.89 -5.51 5.09
C HIS A 111 -1.81 -6.34 3.82
N TYR A 112 -0.92 -5.95 2.93
CA TYR A 112 -0.50 -6.82 1.83
C TYR A 112 0.96 -6.57 1.50
N ASP A 113 1.58 -7.57 0.88
CA ASP A 113 3.00 -7.52 0.53
C ASP A 113 3.15 -7.61 -0.98
N LEU A 114 4.09 -6.86 -1.51
CA LEU A 114 4.47 -6.89 -2.90
C LEU A 114 5.96 -7.10 -3.01
N SER A 115 6.37 -7.80 -4.07
CA SER A 115 7.75 -7.86 -4.49
C SER A 115 7.91 -6.99 -5.73
N LEU A 116 8.87 -6.08 -5.67
CA LEU A 116 9.18 -5.16 -6.75
C LEU A 116 10.57 -5.47 -7.29
N ALA A 117 10.73 -5.39 -8.59
CA ALA A 117 12.01 -5.54 -9.23
C ALA A 117 12.42 -4.23 -9.89
N ALA A 118 13.61 -3.75 -9.60
CA ALA A 118 14.21 -2.63 -10.28
C ALA A 118 15.27 -3.16 -11.25
N VAL A 119 15.13 -2.84 -12.52
CA VAL A 119 16.08 -3.21 -13.54
C VAL A 119 16.93 -1.98 -13.89
N THR A 120 18.22 -2.12 -13.72
CA THR A 120 19.18 -1.04 -14.02
C THR A 120 20.10 -1.49 -15.14
N ARG A 121 20.18 -0.70 -16.18
CA ARG A 121 21.18 -0.88 -17.23
C ARG A 121 22.38 0.01 -16.93
N LYS A 122 23.58 -0.50 -17.24
CA LYS A 122 24.79 0.27 -17.09
C LYS A 122 24.68 1.58 -17.90
N GLY A 123 24.87 2.71 -17.23
CA GLY A 123 24.79 4.02 -17.85
C GLY A 123 23.38 4.55 -18.14
N ARG A 124 22.34 3.88 -17.64
CA ARG A 124 20.95 4.31 -17.82
C ARG A 124 20.25 4.44 -16.49
N ARG A 125 19.11 5.14 -16.50
CA ARG A 125 18.26 5.26 -15.32
C ARG A 125 17.65 3.91 -14.96
N PRO A 126 17.49 3.61 -13.69
CA PRO A 126 16.76 2.43 -13.25
C PRO A 126 15.32 2.47 -13.73
N ASN A 127 14.81 1.31 -14.16
CA ASN A 127 13.40 1.11 -14.43
C ASN A 127 12.83 0.23 -13.33
N LEU A 128 11.73 0.68 -12.74
CA LEU A 128 11.01 -0.11 -11.75
C LEU A 128 9.98 -0.99 -12.46
N VAL A 129 10.10 -2.28 -12.28
CA VAL A 129 9.15 -3.25 -12.83
C VAL A 129 8.45 -3.93 -11.67
N LEU A 130 7.11 -3.86 -11.66
CA LEU A 130 6.30 -4.58 -10.69
C LEU A 130 6.21 -6.04 -11.13
N GLU A 131 6.81 -6.93 -10.34
CA GLU A 131 6.67 -8.35 -10.57
C GLU A 131 5.28 -8.79 -10.12
N SER A 132 4.66 -9.63 -10.94
CA SER A 132 3.27 -10.02 -10.71
C SER A 132 3.11 -11.06 -9.61
N PHE A 133 4.18 -11.56 -9.02
CA PHE A 133 4.03 -12.50 -7.92
C PHE A 133 3.86 -11.74 -6.62
N LEU A 134 2.84 -12.13 -5.89
CA LEU A 134 2.55 -11.65 -4.56
C LEU A 134 3.23 -12.58 -3.57
N THR A 135 3.81 -12.03 -2.51
CA THR A 135 4.25 -12.86 -1.39
C THR A 135 3.02 -13.27 -0.60
N ALA A 136 2.23 -14.16 -1.20
CA ALA A 136 0.91 -14.54 -0.67
C ALA A 136 0.98 -15.11 0.74
N LEU A 137 2.09 -15.79 1.08
CA LEU A 137 2.27 -16.32 2.43
C LEU A 137 2.31 -15.22 3.49
N ALA A 138 2.99 -14.12 3.21
CA ALA A 138 3.03 -13.01 4.15
C ALA A 138 1.65 -12.35 4.27
N ALA A 139 0.88 -12.30 3.19
CA ALA A 139 -0.45 -11.71 3.21
C ALA A 139 -1.47 -12.55 3.99
N THR A 140 -1.24 -13.83 4.14
CA THR A 140 -2.17 -14.75 4.82
C THR A 140 -1.81 -15.06 6.26
N ARG A 141 -0.68 -14.62 6.72
CA ARG A 141 -0.20 -14.90 8.08
C ARG A 141 -0.78 -14.00 9.14
#